data_082810a68b5a49b1989da3d8f6271aa0
#
_entry.id   082810a68b5a49b1989da3d8f6271aa0
#
_cell.length_a   1.000
_cell.length_b   1.000
_cell.length_c   1.000
_cell.angle_alpha   90.00
_cell.angle_beta   90.00
_cell.angle_gamma   90.00
#
_symmetry.space_group_name_H-M   'P 1'
#
loop_
_entity.id
_entity.type
_entity.pdbx_description
1 polymer ?
#
loop_
_entity_poly.entity_id
_entity_poly.type
_entity_poly.pdbx_seq_one_letter_code
_entity_poly.pdbx_strand_id
1 'polypeptide(L)'
;FVGSAVMRCLLAAGHEVRCLVRPGSDRRNLGKLTVEISEGDLRDTASLQRAVSGCDNLFHVAADYRLWVPDPETMYDINVRGTQALILAAAEAGMKRMIYTSSVATLGLNPDGTPANEETPSSLATMTGHYKRSKFLAEQAVQQFTDEHKLPLVIVNPSTPIGPCDIRPTPTGRMVLDTLCGRMPAYVNTGLNVAHVDDIAQGHLLAYAHGKPGERYLLGGENMTLLQILQTIDEISGKQIKRINLPANLILPVAWIMEKTAMITDIEPRATVDSVRMAKKKMFFSSEKATRELGYQYRPATEALRDAISWFQDNGYCSGVSIRSLQ
;
A
#
# COMPACT_ATOMS: atom_id res chain seq x y z
N PHE A 1 1.94 5.50 6.35
CA PHE A 1 2.56 5.90 5.09
C PHE A 1 1.49 6.44 4.14
N VAL A 2 0.71 5.62 3.39
CA VAL A 2 -0.31 6.12 2.44
C VAL A 2 -1.35 7.01 3.14
N GLY A 3 -1.88 6.61 4.30
CA GLY A 3 -2.85 7.42 5.04
C GLY A 3 -2.35 8.80 5.41
N SER A 4 -1.07 8.94 5.77
CA SER A 4 -0.49 10.27 6.04
C SER A 4 -0.29 11.11 4.78
N ALA A 5 -0.03 10.48 3.62
CA ALA A 5 0.00 11.20 2.35
C ALA A 5 -1.40 11.71 1.96
N VAL A 6 -2.43 10.87 2.08
CA VAL A 6 -3.83 11.27 1.86
C VAL A 6 -4.23 12.41 2.81
N MET A 7 -3.89 12.31 4.09
CA MET A 7 -4.13 13.37 5.07
C MET A 7 -3.49 14.70 4.65
N ARG A 8 -2.19 14.70 4.27
CA ARG A 8 -1.51 15.93 3.78
C ARG A 8 -2.18 16.50 2.55
N CYS A 9 -2.60 15.64 1.63
CA CYS A 9 -3.28 16.05 0.41
C CYS A 9 -4.64 16.70 0.71
N LEU A 10 -5.42 16.14 1.65
CA LEU A 10 -6.70 16.71 2.11
C LEU A 10 -6.51 18.07 2.78
N LEU A 11 -5.52 18.21 3.67
CA LEU A 11 -5.20 19.48 4.32
C LEU A 11 -4.78 20.55 3.30
N ALA A 12 -3.95 20.17 2.31
CA ALA A 12 -3.54 21.08 1.23
C ALA A 12 -4.71 21.52 0.35
N ALA A 13 -5.77 20.70 0.23
CA ALA A 13 -7.01 21.03 -0.45
C ALA A 13 -7.99 21.86 0.43
N GLY A 14 -7.60 22.20 1.66
CA GLY A 14 -8.41 23.05 2.56
C GLY A 14 -9.45 22.30 3.39
N HIS A 15 -9.38 20.98 3.46
CA HIS A 15 -10.29 20.18 4.29
C HIS A 15 -9.83 20.15 5.75
N GLU A 16 -10.79 20.15 6.67
CA GLU A 16 -10.56 19.79 8.07
C GLU A 16 -10.47 18.26 8.18
N VAL A 17 -9.44 17.76 8.87
CA VAL A 17 -9.15 16.32 8.92
C VAL A 17 -9.13 15.83 10.36
N ARG A 18 -9.94 14.80 10.63
CA ARG A 18 -9.86 13.99 11.85
C ARG A 18 -9.18 12.66 11.50
N CYS A 19 -8.12 12.33 12.24
CA CYS A 19 -7.36 11.10 12.06
C CYS A 19 -7.71 10.07 13.14
N LEU A 20 -8.19 8.89 12.75
CA LEU A 20 -8.26 7.74 13.65
C LEU A 20 -6.84 7.17 13.85
N VAL A 21 -6.38 7.15 15.09
CA VAL A 21 -5.02 6.73 15.46
C VAL A 21 -5.09 5.73 16.61
N ARG A 22 -4.42 4.60 16.47
CA ARG A 22 -4.35 3.63 17.58
C ARG A 22 -3.54 4.20 18.75
N PRO A 23 -3.95 3.91 20.01
CA PRO A 23 -3.14 4.23 21.18
C PRO A 23 -1.70 3.71 21.02
N GLY A 24 -0.70 4.51 21.38
CA GLY A 24 0.71 4.16 21.28
C GLY A 24 1.29 4.10 19.87
N SER A 25 0.55 4.50 18.83
CA SER A 25 1.08 4.57 17.48
C SER A 25 2.14 5.66 17.33
N ASP A 26 3.09 5.42 16.43
CA ASP A 26 4.07 6.43 16.01
C ASP A 26 3.36 7.56 15.26
N ARG A 27 3.45 8.78 15.81
CA ARG A 27 2.77 9.97 15.29
C ARG A 27 3.68 10.91 14.50
N ARG A 28 4.92 10.51 14.19
CA ARG A 28 5.87 11.36 13.45
C ARG A 28 5.32 11.88 12.13
N ASN A 29 4.50 11.09 11.43
CA ASN A 29 3.86 11.51 10.18
C ASN A 29 2.69 12.48 10.36
N LEU A 30 2.18 12.66 11.57
CA LEU A 30 1.22 13.73 11.87
C LEU A 30 1.96 15.06 12.10
N GLY A 31 3.18 14.99 12.64
CA GLY A 31 4.08 16.13 12.79
C GLY A 31 3.43 17.31 13.52
N LYS A 32 3.63 18.50 12.95
CA LYS A 32 3.03 19.77 13.42
C LYS A 32 1.76 20.14 12.63
N LEU A 33 1.15 19.18 11.94
CA LEU A 33 -0.04 19.43 11.13
C LEU A 33 -1.26 19.63 12.03
N THR A 34 -2.10 20.57 11.66
CA THR A 34 -3.35 20.86 12.38
C THR A 34 -4.40 19.83 11.99
N VAL A 35 -4.49 18.74 12.75
CA VAL A 35 -5.49 17.68 12.59
C VAL A 35 -6.14 17.36 13.93
N GLU A 36 -7.42 17.01 13.90
CA GLU A 36 -8.07 16.43 15.06
C GLU A 36 -7.67 14.95 15.17
N ILE A 37 -7.33 14.49 16.37
CA ILE A 37 -6.97 13.10 16.64
C ILE A 37 -8.10 12.43 17.41
N SER A 38 -8.63 11.35 16.84
CA SER A 38 -9.53 10.43 17.52
C SER A 38 -8.76 9.13 17.81
N GLU A 39 -8.56 8.81 19.09
CA GLU A 39 -7.93 7.53 19.45
C GLU A 39 -8.94 6.39 19.37
N GLY A 40 -8.55 5.31 18.68
CA GLY A 40 -9.39 4.13 18.52
C GLY A 40 -8.70 3.01 17.71
N ASP A 41 -9.38 1.90 17.58
CA ASP A 41 -8.93 0.72 16.83
C ASP A 41 -10.06 0.20 15.95
N LEU A 42 -9.76 -0.32 14.77
CA LEU A 42 -10.75 -0.90 13.85
C LEU A 42 -11.55 -2.05 14.47
N ARG A 43 -11.04 -2.67 15.53
CA ARG A 43 -11.69 -3.74 16.29
C ARG A 43 -12.61 -3.24 17.43
N ASP A 44 -12.61 -1.92 17.69
CA ASP A 44 -13.45 -1.29 18.73
C ASP A 44 -14.52 -0.42 18.08
N THR A 45 -15.71 -1.00 17.88
CA THR A 45 -16.86 -0.34 17.23
C THR A 45 -17.24 0.96 17.93
N ALA A 46 -17.15 1.04 19.25
CA ALA A 46 -17.48 2.27 19.97
C ALA A 46 -16.49 3.40 19.65
N SER A 47 -15.20 3.08 19.49
CA SER A 47 -14.20 4.05 19.04
C SER A 47 -14.45 4.52 17.60
N LEU A 48 -14.91 3.62 16.72
CA LEU A 48 -15.25 3.95 15.34
C LEU A 48 -16.43 4.92 15.28
N GLN A 49 -17.50 4.65 16.03
CA GLN A 49 -18.67 5.55 16.12
C GLN A 49 -18.28 6.95 16.60
N ARG A 50 -17.43 7.06 17.62
CA ARG A 50 -16.89 8.36 18.07
C ARG A 50 -16.06 9.05 16.98
N ALA A 51 -15.22 8.29 16.27
CA ALA A 51 -14.35 8.84 15.25
C ALA A 51 -15.11 9.42 14.05
N VAL A 52 -16.21 8.79 13.64
CA VAL A 52 -17.02 9.23 12.49
C VAL A 52 -18.05 10.31 12.84
N SER A 53 -18.38 10.48 14.12
CA SER A 53 -19.40 11.45 14.56
C SER A 53 -19.04 12.87 14.15
N GLY A 54 -19.96 13.54 13.43
CA GLY A 54 -19.79 14.91 12.94
C GLY A 54 -18.82 15.05 11.75
N CYS A 55 -18.40 13.94 11.13
CA CYS A 55 -17.66 13.99 9.87
C CYS A 55 -18.62 13.86 8.69
N ASP A 56 -18.33 14.57 7.59
CA ASP A 56 -19.10 14.50 6.35
C ASP A 56 -18.66 13.37 5.42
N ASN A 57 -17.36 12.99 5.47
CA ASN A 57 -16.74 12.08 4.50
C ASN A 57 -15.76 11.14 5.20
N LEU A 58 -15.56 9.94 4.60
CA LEU A 58 -14.62 8.94 5.07
C LEU A 58 -13.55 8.66 4.02
N PHE A 59 -12.28 8.67 4.45
CA PHE A 59 -11.14 8.07 3.73
C PHE A 59 -10.60 6.91 4.57
N HIS A 60 -11.00 5.69 4.26
CA HIS A 60 -10.56 4.50 4.97
C HIS A 60 -9.29 3.94 4.32
N VAL A 61 -8.13 4.29 4.87
CA VAL A 61 -6.80 3.89 4.37
C VAL A 61 -6.13 2.83 5.25
N ALA A 62 -6.62 2.66 6.48
CA ALA A 62 -6.03 1.76 7.45
C ALA A 62 -6.17 0.29 7.03
N ALA A 63 -5.07 -0.46 7.13
CA ALA A 63 -5.04 -1.91 6.96
C ALA A 63 -3.82 -2.51 7.66
N ASP A 64 -3.87 -3.80 7.99
CA ASP A 64 -2.69 -4.60 8.29
C ASP A 64 -2.14 -5.14 6.98
N TYR A 65 -0.93 -4.69 6.59
CA TYR A 65 -0.28 -5.03 5.32
C TYR A 65 0.94 -5.94 5.50
N ARG A 66 1.14 -6.50 6.70
CA ARG A 66 2.27 -7.40 6.96
C ARG A 66 2.17 -8.66 6.10
N LEU A 67 3.28 -9.06 5.49
CA LEU A 67 3.34 -10.27 4.67
C LEU A 67 3.48 -11.55 5.51
N TRP A 68 3.86 -11.39 6.78
CA TRP A 68 3.95 -12.46 7.77
C TRP A 68 3.37 -11.99 9.10
N VAL A 69 2.54 -12.82 9.71
CA VAL A 69 1.95 -12.61 11.03
C VAL A 69 1.89 -13.96 11.75
N PRO A 70 2.19 -14.02 13.07
CA PRO A 70 2.09 -15.26 13.86
C PRO A 70 0.64 -15.78 13.90
N ASP A 71 -0.32 -14.87 14.06
CA ASP A 71 -1.75 -15.14 14.09
C ASP A 71 -2.46 -14.41 12.94
N PRO A 72 -2.83 -15.14 11.87
CA PRO A 72 -3.56 -14.56 10.73
C PRO A 72 -4.96 -14.03 11.09
N GLU A 73 -5.63 -14.55 12.09
CA GLU A 73 -6.99 -14.12 12.47
C GLU A 73 -7.02 -12.64 12.84
N THR A 74 -6.00 -12.14 13.55
CA THR A 74 -5.87 -10.70 13.84
C THR A 74 -5.88 -9.85 12.57
N MET A 75 -5.27 -10.31 11.48
CA MET A 75 -5.28 -9.60 10.19
C MET A 75 -6.68 -9.59 9.56
N TYR A 76 -7.43 -10.70 9.64
CA TYR A 76 -8.81 -10.75 9.15
C TYR A 76 -9.74 -9.89 10.02
N ASP A 77 -9.53 -9.87 11.34
CA ASP A 77 -10.26 -8.98 12.24
C ASP A 77 -10.09 -7.51 11.85
N ILE A 78 -8.87 -7.08 11.57
CA ILE A 78 -8.57 -5.70 11.19
C ILE A 78 -9.07 -5.40 9.78
N ASN A 79 -8.65 -6.22 8.79
CA ASN A 79 -8.86 -5.89 7.38
C ASN A 79 -10.29 -6.16 6.90
N VAL A 80 -10.97 -7.17 7.44
CA VAL A 80 -12.33 -7.53 7.01
C VAL A 80 -13.36 -6.99 8.00
N ARG A 81 -13.38 -7.52 9.23
CA ARG A 81 -14.41 -7.16 10.23
C ARG A 81 -14.33 -5.67 10.62
N GLY A 82 -13.12 -5.16 10.83
CA GLY A 82 -12.89 -3.75 11.16
C GLY A 82 -13.28 -2.80 10.01
N THR A 83 -13.00 -3.18 8.76
CA THR A 83 -13.46 -2.42 7.59
C THR A 83 -14.99 -2.39 7.51
N GLN A 84 -15.66 -3.53 7.68
CA GLN A 84 -17.13 -3.59 7.70
C GLN A 84 -17.72 -2.73 8.81
N ALA A 85 -17.17 -2.83 10.03
CA ALA A 85 -17.63 -2.04 11.18
C ALA A 85 -17.47 -0.52 10.94
N LEU A 86 -16.34 -0.09 10.35
CA LEU A 86 -16.12 1.32 10.06
C LEU A 86 -17.07 1.85 8.96
N ILE A 87 -17.29 1.08 7.89
CA ILE A 87 -18.20 1.49 6.82
C ILE A 87 -19.64 1.55 7.33
N LEU A 88 -20.05 0.60 8.18
CA LEU A 88 -21.36 0.62 8.82
C LEU A 88 -21.52 1.86 9.70
N ALA A 89 -20.57 2.14 10.59
CA ALA A 89 -20.59 3.32 11.43
C ALA A 89 -20.65 4.63 10.62
N ALA A 90 -19.92 4.69 9.49
CA ALA A 90 -19.95 5.83 8.59
C ALA A 90 -21.29 5.99 7.86
N ALA A 91 -21.91 4.88 7.45
CA ALA A 91 -23.24 4.87 6.84
C ALA A 91 -24.32 5.34 7.84
N GLU A 92 -24.28 4.83 9.09
CA GLU A 92 -25.18 5.24 10.18
C GLU A 92 -25.01 6.73 10.54
N ALA A 93 -23.79 7.26 10.44
CA ALA A 93 -23.50 8.68 10.64
C ALA A 93 -23.95 9.57 9.45
N GLY A 94 -24.45 8.99 8.36
CA GLY A 94 -24.96 9.72 7.20
C GLY A 94 -23.87 10.37 6.35
N MET A 95 -22.69 9.78 6.26
CA MET A 95 -21.59 10.33 5.46
C MET A 95 -21.97 10.49 3.99
N LYS A 96 -21.59 11.63 3.42
CA LYS A 96 -21.93 12.03 2.04
C LYS A 96 -21.07 11.32 1.00
N ARG A 97 -19.84 10.93 1.39
CA ARG A 97 -18.88 10.28 0.50
C ARG A 97 -17.93 9.40 1.30
N MET A 98 -17.62 8.23 0.75
CA MET A 98 -16.67 7.28 1.36
C MET A 98 -15.66 6.83 0.30
N ILE A 99 -14.37 6.85 0.64
CA ILE A 99 -13.29 6.32 -0.18
C ILE A 99 -12.65 5.15 0.59
N TYR A 100 -12.78 3.96 0.04
CA TYR A 100 -12.15 2.75 0.59
C TYR A 100 -10.87 2.42 -0.15
N THR A 101 -9.76 2.36 0.57
CA THR A 101 -8.46 1.96 0.03
C THR A 101 -8.31 0.45 0.08
N SER A 102 -8.50 -0.19 -1.05
CA SER A 102 -8.17 -1.60 -1.25
C SER A 102 -6.70 -1.75 -1.68
N SER A 103 -6.40 -2.55 -2.67
CA SER A 103 -5.05 -2.77 -3.21
C SER A 103 -5.12 -3.48 -4.55
N VAL A 104 -4.15 -3.29 -5.43
CA VAL A 104 -3.96 -4.18 -6.60
C VAL A 104 -3.76 -5.65 -6.21
N ALA A 105 -3.48 -5.91 -4.94
CA ALA A 105 -3.37 -7.26 -4.40
C ALA A 105 -4.67 -8.09 -4.54
N THR A 106 -5.83 -7.42 -4.72
CA THR A 106 -7.15 -8.04 -4.93
C THR A 106 -7.44 -8.35 -6.39
N LEU A 107 -6.67 -7.78 -7.31
CA LEU A 107 -6.86 -7.94 -8.74
C LEU A 107 -6.16 -9.19 -9.28
N GLY A 108 -6.68 -9.72 -10.39
CA GLY A 108 -6.03 -10.77 -11.16
C GLY A 108 -4.74 -10.29 -11.85
N LEU A 109 -4.02 -11.23 -12.44
CA LEU A 109 -2.89 -10.96 -13.31
C LEU A 109 -3.09 -11.66 -14.64
N ASN A 110 -2.73 -11.02 -15.74
CA ASN A 110 -2.81 -11.63 -17.06
C ASN A 110 -1.71 -12.68 -17.22
N PRO A 111 -2.04 -13.91 -17.69
CA PRO A 111 -1.08 -14.99 -17.83
C PRO A 111 0.05 -14.69 -18.82
N ASP A 112 -0.20 -13.85 -19.81
CA ASP A 112 0.75 -13.40 -20.83
C ASP A 112 1.71 -12.30 -20.35
N GLY A 113 1.51 -11.79 -19.11
CA GLY A 113 2.32 -10.73 -18.52
C GLY A 113 1.98 -9.32 -18.99
N THR A 114 0.92 -9.14 -19.76
CA THR A 114 0.38 -7.79 -20.07
C THR A 114 -0.17 -7.14 -18.80
N PRO A 115 -0.19 -5.79 -18.72
CA PRO A 115 -0.74 -5.10 -17.56
C PRO A 115 -2.20 -5.48 -17.28
N ALA A 116 -2.48 -5.86 -16.04
CA ALA A 116 -3.84 -6.12 -15.55
C ALA A 116 -4.55 -4.82 -15.17
N ASN A 117 -5.86 -4.85 -15.10
CA ASN A 117 -6.70 -3.70 -14.76
C ASN A 117 -7.84 -4.12 -13.82
N GLU A 118 -8.78 -3.21 -13.57
CA GLU A 118 -9.93 -3.44 -12.69
C GLU A 118 -10.84 -4.57 -13.15
N GLU A 119 -10.86 -4.89 -14.44
CA GLU A 119 -11.73 -5.94 -15.03
C GLU A 119 -11.05 -7.32 -15.05
N THR A 120 -9.73 -7.38 -14.76
CA THR A 120 -9.00 -8.65 -14.78
C THR A 120 -9.55 -9.61 -13.72
N PRO A 121 -10.07 -10.79 -14.10
CA PRO A 121 -10.73 -11.69 -13.17
C PRO A 121 -9.81 -12.14 -12.03
N SER A 122 -10.36 -12.18 -10.82
CA SER A 122 -9.69 -12.67 -9.63
C SER A 122 -10.62 -13.52 -8.78
N SER A 123 -10.06 -14.38 -7.95
CA SER A 123 -10.82 -15.20 -7.02
C SER A 123 -10.02 -15.45 -5.74
N LEU A 124 -10.68 -15.80 -4.66
CA LEU A 124 -10.01 -16.13 -3.39
C LEU A 124 -8.98 -17.25 -3.56
N ALA A 125 -9.21 -18.20 -4.47
CA ALA A 125 -8.29 -19.30 -4.75
C ALA A 125 -6.98 -18.84 -5.39
N THR A 126 -6.98 -17.70 -6.09
CA THR A 126 -5.78 -17.12 -6.72
C THR A 126 -4.99 -16.20 -5.78
N MET A 127 -5.53 -15.89 -4.60
CA MET A 127 -4.90 -15.00 -3.61
C MET A 127 -3.84 -15.76 -2.81
N THR A 128 -2.58 -15.37 -2.99
CA THR A 128 -1.44 -15.93 -2.27
C THR A 128 -1.20 -15.17 -0.96
N GLY A 129 -1.18 -15.88 0.16
CA GLY A 129 -0.93 -15.33 1.49
C GLY A 129 -2.14 -14.67 2.15
N HIS A 130 -2.05 -14.50 3.47
CA HIS A 130 -3.16 -14.00 4.28
C HIS A 130 -3.48 -12.54 3.98
N TYR A 131 -2.47 -11.72 3.68
CA TYR A 131 -2.69 -10.32 3.32
C TYR A 131 -3.59 -10.18 2.08
N LYS A 132 -3.25 -10.84 0.96
CA LYS A 132 -4.05 -10.75 -0.27
C LYS A 132 -5.47 -11.29 -0.04
N ARG A 133 -5.59 -12.41 0.67
CA ARG A 133 -6.88 -13.01 0.99
C ARG A 133 -7.74 -12.09 1.85
N SER A 134 -7.18 -11.47 2.89
CA SER A 134 -7.92 -10.54 3.76
C SER A 134 -8.37 -9.29 3.00
N LYS A 135 -7.51 -8.72 2.13
CA LYS A 135 -7.89 -7.57 1.30
C LYS A 135 -8.95 -7.91 0.27
N PHE A 136 -8.85 -9.10 -0.35
CA PHE A 136 -9.85 -9.58 -1.29
C PHE A 136 -11.23 -9.75 -0.63
N LEU A 137 -11.28 -10.43 0.53
CA LEU A 137 -12.52 -10.62 1.29
C LEU A 137 -13.10 -9.27 1.77
N ALA A 138 -12.24 -8.35 2.21
CA ALA A 138 -12.68 -7.02 2.61
C ALA A 138 -13.27 -6.24 1.43
N GLU A 139 -12.62 -6.26 0.25
CA GLU A 139 -13.15 -5.58 -0.94
C GLU A 139 -14.48 -6.17 -1.39
N GLN A 140 -14.61 -7.51 -1.39
CA GLN A 140 -15.89 -8.16 -1.70
C GLN A 140 -17.00 -7.75 -0.72
N ALA A 141 -16.71 -7.75 0.58
CA ALA A 141 -17.69 -7.35 1.59
C ALA A 141 -18.08 -5.87 1.44
N VAL A 142 -17.12 -4.99 1.14
CA VAL A 142 -17.37 -3.56 0.87
C VAL A 142 -18.22 -3.37 -0.36
N GLN A 143 -17.90 -4.09 -1.45
CA GLN A 143 -18.69 -4.03 -2.70
C GLN A 143 -20.12 -4.49 -2.47
N GLN A 144 -20.30 -5.65 -1.84
CA GLN A 144 -21.61 -6.19 -1.52
C GLN A 144 -22.43 -5.21 -0.69
N PHE A 145 -21.84 -4.68 0.40
CA PHE A 145 -22.52 -3.74 1.28
C PHE A 145 -22.88 -2.41 0.57
N THR A 146 -22.00 -1.95 -0.33
CA THR A 146 -22.25 -0.77 -1.16
C THR A 146 -23.43 -0.99 -2.10
N ASP A 147 -23.52 -2.16 -2.75
CA ASP A 147 -24.59 -2.49 -3.68
C ASP A 147 -25.94 -2.68 -2.98
N GLU A 148 -25.95 -3.34 -1.81
CA GLU A 148 -27.15 -3.58 -1.01
C GLU A 148 -27.74 -2.29 -0.43
N HIS A 149 -26.90 -1.42 0.10
CA HIS A 149 -27.33 -0.19 0.79
C HIS A 149 -27.21 1.09 -0.04
N LYS A 150 -26.78 0.98 -1.31
CA LYS A 150 -26.57 2.11 -2.22
C LYS A 150 -25.67 3.21 -1.61
N LEU A 151 -24.58 2.77 -0.99
CA LEU A 151 -23.67 3.69 -0.31
C LEU A 151 -22.90 4.59 -1.30
N PRO A 152 -22.62 5.85 -0.94
CA PRO A 152 -21.83 6.77 -1.75
C PRO A 152 -20.31 6.42 -1.65
N LEU A 153 -19.95 5.14 -1.85
CA LEU A 153 -18.62 4.61 -1.64
C LEU A 153 -17.92 4.34 -2.96
N VAL A 154 -16.66 4.76 -3.05
CA VAL A 154 -15.74 4.47 -4.17
C VAL A 154 -14.56 3.68 -3.65
N ILE A 155 -14.14 2.67 -4.40
CA ILE A 155 -12.99 1.83 -4.09
C ILE A 155 -11.79 2.34 -4.87
N VAL A 156 -10.63 2.45 -4.22
CA VAL A 156 -9.35 2.71 -4.89
C VAL A 156 -8.39 1.55 -4.63
N ASN A 157 -7.68 1.13 -5.67
CA ASN A 157 -6.72 0.03 -5.63
C ASN A 157 -5.31 0.58 -5.90
N PRO A 158 -4.61 1.10 -4.86
CA PRO A 158 -3.22 1.51 -5.03
C PRO A 158 -2.34 0.34 -5.45
N SER A 159 -1.36 0.63 -6.32
CA SER A 159 -0.31 -0.31 -6.67
C SER A 159 0.80 -0.31 -5.61
N THR A 160 2.07 -0.33 -6.02
CA THR A 160 3.20 -0.34 -5.10
C THR A 160 3.59 1.09 -4.72
N PRO A 161 3.18 1.62 -3.54
CA PRO A 161 3.55 2.96 -3.12
C PRO A 161 5.02 3.04 -2.78
N ILE A 162 5.72 4.04 -3.32
CA ILE A 162 7.09 4.41 -2.96
C ILE A 162 7.12 5.94 -2.81
N GLY A 163 7.90 6.45 -1.85
CA GLY A 163 8.01 7.89 -1.62
C GLY A 163 8.44 8.25 -0.19
N PRO A 164 8.41 9.53 0.17
CA PRO A 164 8.83 10.03 1.47
C PRO A 164 7.86 9.67 2.59
N CYS A 165 8.32 9.74 3.83
CA CYS A 165 7.53 9.50 5.04
C CYS A 165 7.13 8.04 5.31
N ASP A 166 7.87 7.06 4.77
CA ASP A 166 7.72 5.64 5.12
C ASP A 166 8.47 5.33 6.43
N ILE A 167 8.00 5.91 7.54
CA ILE A 167 8.65 5.89 8.87
C ILE A 167 8.82 4.48 9.46
N ARG A 168 7.98 3.53 9.08
CA ARG A 168 8.14 2.10 9.32
C ARG A 168 8.21 1.43 7.98
N PRO A 169 9.44 1.27 7.41
CA PRO A 169 9.57 0.88 6.04
C PRO A 169 8.64 -0.28 5.66
N THR A 170 7.73 0.02 4.74
CA THR A 170 6.87 -0.99 4.11
C THR A 170 7.73 -2.06 3.44
N PRO A 171 7.22 -3.23 3.04
CA PRO A 171 8.03 -4.21 2.32
C PRO A 171 8.78 -3.63 1.12
N THR A 172 8.15 -2.69 0.40
CA THR A 172 8.78 -2.01 -0.74
C THR A 172 9.73 -0.89 -0.31
N GLY A 173 9.39 -0.13 0.71
CA GLY A 173 10.32 0.83 1.32
C GLY A 173 11.57 0.15 1.89
N ARG A 174 11.42 -1.04 2.50
CA ARG A 174 12.55 -1.86 2.96
C ARG A 174 13.43 -2.32 1.80
N MET A 175 12.82 -2.73 0.67
CA MET A 175 13.56 -3.07 -0.54
C MET A 175 14.40 -1.88 -1.03
N VAL A 176 13.83 -0.67 -1.08
CA VAL A 176 14.57 0.55 -1.43
C VAL A 176 15.72 0.79 -0.46
N LEU A 177 15.44 0.74 0.85
CA LEU A 177 16.43 0.96 1.90
C LEU A 177 17.54 -0.09 1.88
N ASP A 178 17.21 -1.38 1.73
CA ASP A 178 18.20 -2.45 1.68
C ASP A 178 19.08 -2.36 0.42
N THR A 179 18.52 -1.93 -0.70
CA THR A 179 19.27 -1.65 -1.92
C THR A 179 20.21 -0.46 -1.70
N LEU A 180 19.68 0.64 -1.18
CA LEU A 180 20.46 1.84 -0.85
C LEU A 180 21.63 1.53 0.08
N CYS A 181 21.42 0.67 1.08
CA CYS A 181 22.48 0.27 2.03
C CYS A 181 23.38 -0.88 1.53
N GLY A 182 23.23 -1.33 0.26
CA GLY A 182 24.06 -2.39 -0.34
C GLY A 182 23.77 -3.80 0.18
N ARG A 183 22.61 -4.02 0.79
CA ARG A 183 22.21 -5.31 1.39
C ARG A 183 21.46 -6.24 0.45
N MET A 184 21.35 -5.89 -0.85
CA MET A 184 20.69 -6.71 -1.89
C MET A 184 21.64 -7.15 -2.97
N PRO A 185 22.47 -8.21 -2.71
CA PRO A 185 23.44 -8.73 -3.71
C PRO A 185 22.80 -9.61 -4.79
N ALA A 186 21.53 -10.01 -4.60
CA ALA A 186 20.80 -10.88 -5.50
C ALA A 186 19.34 -10.45 -5.64
N TYR A 187 18.69 -10.88 -6.71
CA TYR A 187 17.28 -10.57 -6.98
C TYR A 187 16.58 -11.77 -7.66
N VAL A 188 15.26 -11.75 -7.64
CA VAL A 188 14.39 -12.68 -8.38
C VAL A 188 13.83 -11.95 -9.60
N ASN A 189 13.68 -12.65 -10.73
CA ASN A 189 13.06 -12.08 -11.92
C ASN A 189 11.55 -11.88 -11.72
N THR A 190 11.19 -10.69 -11.27
CA THR A 190 9.82 -10.24 -11.03
C THR A 190 9.67 -8.79 -11.47
N GLY A 191 8.47 -8.21 -11.32
CA GLY A 191 8.22 -6.80 -11.61
C GLY A 191 7.06 -6.27 -10.79
N LEU A 192 7.05 -4.96 -10.61
CA LEU A 192 6.07 -4.22 -9.83
C LEU A 192 5.57 -3.03 -10.66
N ASN A 193 4.35 -2.62 -10.40
CA ASN A 193 3.87 -1.32 -10.82
C ASN A 193 4.16 -0.30 -9.72
N VAL A 194 5.10 0.60 -9.95
CA VAL A 194 5.60 1.57 -8.97
C VAL A 194 4.86 2.89 -9.12
N ALA A 195 4.26 3.37 -8.03
CA ALA A 195 3.57 4.65 -7.98
C ALA A 195 4.11 5.53 -6.86
N HIS A 196 4.22 6.84 -7.11
CA HIS A 196 4.58 7.79 -6.07
C HIS A 196 3.45 7.89 -5.04
N VAL A 197 3.77 7.85 -3.75
CA VAL A 197 2.78 7.87 -2.68
C VAL A 197 1.89 9.12 -2.71
N ASP A 198 2.42 10.27 -3.13
CA ASP A 198 1.63 11.50 -3.22
C ASP A 198 0.72 11.51 -4.46
N ASP A 199 1.08 10.81 -5.56
CA ASP A 199 0.17 10.62 -6.70
C ASP A 199 -0.99 9.71 -6.32
N ILE A 200 -0.70 8.63 -5.56
CA ILE A 200 -1.73 7.79 -4.96
C ILE A 200 -2.65 8.63 -4.06
N ALA A 201 -2.10 9.51 -3.22
CA ALA A 201 -2.89 10.39 -2.37
C ALA A 201 -3.77 11.35 -3.19
N GLN A 202 -3.22 11.95 -4.24
CA GLN A 202 -3.99 12.76 -5.18
C GLN A 202 -5.10 11.95 -5.86
N GLY A 203 -4.81 10.69 -6.23
CA GLY A 203 -5.81 9.76 -6.78
C GLY A 203 -6.99 9.52 -5.83
N HIS A 204 -6.77 9.51 -4.50
CA HIS A 204 -7.85 9.43 -3.53
C HIS A 204 -8.76 10.69 -3.56
N LEU A 205 -8.18 11.89 -3.69
CA LEU A 205 -8.95 13.12 -3.81
C LEU A 205 -9.72 13.16 -5.14
N LEU A 206 -9.11 12.73 -6.23
CA LEU A 206 -9.78 12.64 -7.52
C LEU A 206 -10.94 11.63 -7.48
N ALA A 207 -10.76 10.48 -6.81
CA ALA A 207 -11.82 9.50 -6.59
C ALA A 207 -12.95 10.07 -5.71
N TYR A 208 -12.61 10.91 -4.72
CA TYR A 208 -13.59 11.64 -3.93
C TYR A 208 -14.40 12.63 -4.79
N ALA A 209 -13.73 13.39 -5.66
CA ALA A 209 -14.38 14.42 -6.47
C ALA A 209 -15.18 13.83 -7.67
N HIS A 210 -14.64 12.83 -8.35
CA HIS A 210 -15.12 12.38 -9.66
C HIS A 210 -15.50 10.89 -9.72
N GLY A 211 -15.09 10.09 -8.75
CA GLY A 211 -15.34 8.64 -8.76
C GLY A 211 -16.84 8.33 -8.68
N LYS A 212 -17.29 7.29 -9.36
CA LYS A 212 -18.68 6.83 -9.33
C LYS A 212 -18.88 5.88 -8.15
N PRO A 213 -19.95 6.03 -7.33
CA PRO A 213 -20.26 5.08 -6.28
C PRO A 213 -20.37 3.65 -6.82
N GLY A 214 -19.82 2.69 -6.08
CA GLY A 214 -19.75 1.28 -6.48
C GLY A 214 -18.61 0.94 -7.44
N GLU A 215 -17.94 1.93 -8.03
CA GLU A 215 -16.82 1.70 -8.94
C GLU A 215 -15.48 1.59 -8.20
N ARG A 216 -14.54 0.87 -8.83
CA ARG A 216 -13.15 0.77 -8.37
C ARG A 216 -12.20 1.37 -9.39
N TYR A 217 -11.12 1.99 -8.88
CA TYR A 217 -10.12 2.69 -9.67
C TYR A 217 -8.72 2.31 -9.24
N LEU A 218 -7.91 1.82 -10.19
CA LEU A 218 -6.53 1.45 -9.95
C LEU A 218 -5.66 2.72 -9.95
N LEU A 219 -4.98 2.96 -8.83
CA LEU A 219 -4.05 4.07 -8.66
C LEU A 219 -2.61 3.54 -8.77
N GLY A 220 -2.17 3.35 -10.00
CA GLY A 220 -0.85 2.81 -10.31
C GLY A 220 0.08 3.86 -10.91
N GLY A 221 1.26 3.41 -11.28
CA GLY A 221 2.29 4.19 -11.94
C GLY A 221 3.00 3.39 -13.03
N GLU A 222 4.31 3.41 -13.02
CA GLU A 222 5.16 2.79 -14.03
C GLU A 222 5.41 1.31 -13.73
N ASN A 223 5.28 0.46 -14.76
CA ASN A 223 5.61 -0.96 -14.67
C ASN A 223 7.12 -1.18 -14.83
N MET A 224 7.79 -1.64 -13.79
CA MET A 224 9.23 -1.87 -13.77
C MET A 224 9.55 -3.30 -13.34
N THR A 225 10.54 -3.91 -13.97
CA THR A 225 11.16 -5.14 -13.44
C THR A 225 11.92 -4.82 -12.15
N LEU A 226 12.05 -5.80 -11.25
CA LEU A 226 12.83 -5.62 -10.03
C LEU A 226 14.27 -5.19 -10.35
N LEU A 227 14.89 -5.76 -11.41
CA LEU A 227 16.22 -5.36 -11.83
C LEU A 227 16.29 -3.87 -12.19
N GLN A 228 15.33 -3.35 -12.98
CA GLN A 228 15.25 -1.93 -13.31
C GLN A 228 15.14 -1.06 -12.05
N ILE A 229 14.26 -1.42 -11.11
CA ILE A 229 14.13 -0.70 -9.83
C ILE A 229 15.46 -0.64 -9.09
N LEU A 230 16.15 -1.79 -8.96
CA LEU A 230 17.44 -1.87 -8.26
C LEU A 230 18.53 -1.07 -8.96
N GLN A 231 18.57 -1.08 -10.30
CA GLN A 231 19.51 -0.29 -11.11
C GLN A 231 19.24 1.21 -10.96
N THR A 232 17.98 1.64 -11.02
CA THR A 232 17.60 3.04 -10.80
C THR A 232 18.01 3.54 -9.41
N ILE A 233 17.86 2.72 -8.36
CA ILE A 233 18.34 3.07 -7.00
C ILE A 233 19.86 3.20 -6.99
N ASP A 234 20.59 2.31 -7.66
CA ASP A 234 22.05 2.39 -7.76
C ASP A 234 22.50 3.68 -8.50
N GLU A 235 21.86 4.00 -9.62
CA GLU A 235 22.13 5.23 -10.37
C GLU A 235 21.91 6.48 -9.52
N ILE A 236 20.76 6.58 -8.83
CA ILE A 236 20.45 7.71 -7.93
C ILE A 236 21.47 7.81 -6.80
N SER A 237 21.91 6.68 -6.24
CA SER A 237 22.87 6.64 -5.11
C SER A 237 24.33 6.67 -5.53
N GLY A 238 24.63 6.71 -6.85
CA GLY A 238 25.98 6.70 -7.41
C GLY A 238 26.73 5.38 -7.19
N LYS A 239 26.00 4.28 -7.06
CA LYS A 239 26.56 2.92 -6.89
C LYS A 239 26.46 2.11 -8.19
N GLN A 240 27.29 1.11 -8.29
CA GLN A 240 27.24 0.11 -9.37
C GLN A 240 27.41 -1.27 -8.73
N ILE A 241 26.28 -1.89 -8.35
CA ILE A 241 26.28 -3.18 -7.69
C ILE A 241 25.94 -4.27 -8.72
N LYS A 242 26.89 -5.19 -8.95
CA LYS A 242 26.59 -6.40 -9.73
C LYS A 242 25.72 -7.32 -8.90
N ARG A 243 24.56 -7.67 -9.42
CA ARG A 243 23.59 -8.55 -8.74
C ARG A 243 23.44 -9.88 -9.48
N ILE A 244 23.20 -10.93 -8.71
CA ILE A 244 22.97 -12.27 -9.23
C ILE A 244 21.46 -12.50 -9.31
N ASN A 245 20.98 -12.94 -10.48
CA ASN A 245 19.60 -13.41 -10.62
C ASN A 245 19.49 -14.81 -10.02
N LEU A 246 18.66 -14.96 -8.98
CA LEU A 246 18.41 -16.24 -8.33
C LEU A 246 17.04 -16.79 -8.77
N PRO A 247 16.97 -18.02 -9.27
CA PRO A 247 15.70 -18.68 -9.51
C PRO A 247 14.87 -18.77 -8.21
N ALA A 248 13.61 -18.34 -8.27
CA ALA A 248 12.72 -18.34 -7.10
C ALA A 248 12.62 -19.72 -6.42
N ASN A 249 12.73 -20.81 -7.20
CA ASN A 249 12.69 -22.18 -6.66
C ASN A 249 13.84 -22.49 -5.71
N LEU A 250 15.02 -21.88 -5.89
CA LEU A 250 16.17 -22.06 -4.99
C LEU A 250 16.00 -21.31 -3.67
N ILE A 251 15.16 -20.27 -3.65
CA ILE A 251 14.91 -19.44 -2.46
C ILE A 251 13.81 -20.04 -1.58
N LEU A 252 12.88 -20.82 -2.15
CA LEU A 252 11.76 -21.40 -1.41
C LEU A 252 12.16 -22.21 -0.16
N PRO A 253 13.15 -23.12 -0.19
CA PRO A 253 13.57 -23.84 1.01
C PRO A 253 14.14 -22.90 2.09
N VAL A 254 14.90 -21.88 1.67
CA VAL A 254 15.47 -20.89 2.59
C VAL A 254 14.36 -20.07 3.25
N ALA A 255 13.38 -19.59 2.47
CA ALA A 255 12.22 -18.86 3.00
C ALA A 255 11.44 -19.72 3.99
N TRP A 256 11.23 -20.99 3.72
CA TRP A 256 10.55 -21.92 4.63
C TRP A 256 11.30 -22.07 5.97
N ILE A 257 12.63 -22.22 5.93
CA ILE A 257 13.46 -22.29 7.16
C ILE A 257 13.34 -20.96 7.93
N MET A 258 13.39 -19.80 7.22
CA MET A 258 13.25 -18.49 7.86
C MET A 258 11.88 -18.31 8.52
N GLU A 259 10.79 -18.79 7.93
CA GLU A 259 9.46 -18.77 8.57
C GLU A 259 9.40 -19.66 9.81
N LYS A 260 10.00 -20.86 9.77
CA LYS A 260 10.05 -21.74 10.93
C LYS A 260 10.87 -21.15 12.08
N THR A 261 11.98 -20.50 11.78
CA THR A 261 12.77 -19.80 12.80
C THR A 261 12.02 -18.58 13.35
N ALA A 262 11.29 -17.84 12.51
CA ALA A 262 10.48 -16.72 12.91
C ALA A 262 9.37 -17.10 13.91
N MET A 263 8.76 -18.28 13.75
CA MET A 263 7.76 -18.82 14.69
C MET A 263 8.31 -19.06 16.10
N ILE A 264 9.64 -19.26 16.24
CA ILE A 264 10.29 -19.52 17.52
C ILE A 264 10.89 -18.23 18.11
N THR A 265 11.36 -17.33 17.25
CA THR A 265 12.12 -16.13 17.66
C THR A 265 11.29 -14.86 17.69
N ASP A 266 10.04 -14.88 17.19
CA ASP A 266 9.18 -13.72 16.95
C ASP A 266 9.84 -12.60 16.07
N ILE A 267 10.92 -12.94 15.37
CA ILE A 267 11.59 -12.01 14.45
C ILE A 267 11.00 -12.19 13.05
N GLU A 268 10.49 -11.09 12.47
CA GLU A 268 9.92 -11.09 11.12
C GLU A 268 10.93 -11.63 10.10
N PRO A 269 10.58 -12.66 9.30
CA PRO A 269 11.48 -13.27 8.34
C PRO A 269 11.74 -12.30 7.18
N ARG A 270 12.98 -12.24 6.69
CA ARG A 270 13.35 -11.39 5.53
C ARG A 270 12.69 -11.84 4.23
N ALA A 271 12.39 -13.13 4.11
CA ALA A 271 11.65 -13.71 2.99
C ALA A 271 10.65 -14.74 3.53
N THR A 272 9.42 -14.68 3.04
CA THR A 272 8.37 -15.67 3.33
C THR A 272 8.16 -16.57 2.11
N VAL A 273 7.64 -17.76 2.31
CA VAL A 273 7.26 -18.65 1.20
C VAL A 273 6.29 -17.96 0.26
N ASP A 274 5.33 -17.20 0.81
CA ASP A 274 4.35 -16.47 0.04
C ASP A 274 4.97 -15.29 -0.73
N SER A 275 5.93 -14.56 -0.15
CA SER A 275 6.64 -13.50 -0.87
C SER A 275 7.44 -14.06 -2.05
N VAL A 276 8.09 -15.22 -1.90
CA VAL A 276 8.82 -15.88 -2.99
C VAL A 276 7.87 -16.42 -4.06
N ARG A 277 6.70 -16.96 -3.66
CA ARG A 277 5.66 -17.38 -4.62
C ARG A 277 5.11 -16.20 -5.43
N MET A 278 4.86 -15.07 -4.77
CA MET A 278 4.45 -13.82 -5.43
C MET A 278 5.52 -13.31 -6.40
N ALA A 279 6.79 -13.40 -6.03
CA ALA A 279 7.92 -12.99 -6.87
C ALA A 279 8.10 -13.81 -8.16
N LYS A 280 7.36 -14.90 -8.36
CA LYS A 280 7.32 -15.64 -9.65
C LYS A 280 6.45 -14.94 -10.71
N LYS A 281 5.69 -13.91 -10.34
CA LYS A 281 4.76 -13.22 -11.22
C LYS A 281 5.15 -11.75 -11.33
N LYS A 282 5.05 -11.19 -12.54
CA LYS A 282 5.16 -9.75 -12.74
C LYS A 282 3.82 -9.13 -12.37
N MET A 283 3.82 -8.22 -11.40
CA MET A 283 2.64 -7.48 -10.97
C MET A 283 2.56 -6.16 -11.73
N PHE A 284 2.20 -6.25 -13.01
CA PHE A 284 2.05 -5.12 -13.91
C PHE A 284 0.59 -4.74 -14.03
N PHE A 285 0.31 -3.45 -13.96
CA PHE A 285 -1.04 -2.91 -13.93
C PHE A 285 -1.18 -1.69 -14.82
N SER A 286 -2.43 -1.39 -15.26
CA SER A 286 -2.78 -0.20 -16.03
C SER A 286 -3.77 0.66 -15.24
N SER A 287 -3.51 1.96 -15.18
CA SER A 287 -4.38 2.97 -14.56
C SER A 287 -5.24 3.74 -15.58
N GLU A 288 -5.43 3.20 -16.78
CA GLU A 288 -6.14 3.89 -17.87
C GLU A 288 -7.56 4.32 -17.48
N LYS A 289 -8.29 3.50 -16.71
CA LYS A 289 -9.62 3.87 -16.20
C LYS A 289 -9.55 5.08 -15.29
N ALA A 290 -8.64 5.08 -14.31
CA ALA A 290 -8.45 6.21 -13.41
C ALA A 290 -8.01 7.48 -14.17
N THR A 291 -7.13 7.35 -15.16
CA THR A 291 -6.71 8.47 -16.03
C THR A 291 -7.91 9.03 -16.79
N ARG A 292 -8.71 8.18 -17.45
CA ARG A 292 -9.84 8.60 -18.28
C ARG A 292 -10.99 9.19 -17.46
N GLU A 293 -11.33 8.58 -16.32
CA GLU A 293 -12.56 8.91 -15.59
C GLU A 293 -12.32 9.87 -14.42
N LEU A 294 -11.13 9.86 -13.82
CA LEU A 294 -10.79 10.73 -12.70
C LEU A 294 -9.83 11.86 -13.08
N GLY A 295 -9.18 11.80 -14.25
CA GLY A 295 -8.05 12.68 -14.58
C GLY A 295 -6.77 12.33 -13.81
N TYR A 296 -6.63 11.09 -13.34
CA TYR A 296 -5.45 10.63 -12.59
C TYR A 296 -4.20 10.70 -13.47
N GLN A 297 -3.14 11.26 -12.91
CA GLN A 297 -1.81 11.31 -13.51
C GLN A 297 -0.78 10.81 -12.50
N TYR A 298 0.30 10.24 -12.98
CA TYR A 298 1.40 9.76 -12.15
C TYR A 298 2.74 10.20 -12.71
N ARG A 299 3.68 10.43 -11.82
CA ARG A 299 5.07 10.77 -12.13
C ARG A 299 5.87 9.52 -12.52
N PRO A 300 7.02 9.68 -13.21
CA PRO A 300 7.96 8.59 -13.42
C PRO A 300 8.37 7.93 -12.10
N ALA A 301 8.52 6.61 -12.11
CA ALA A 301 8.94 5.85 -10.92
C ALA A 301 10.30 6.30 -10.35
N THR A 302 11.16 6.85 -11.20
CA THR A 302 12.46 7.43 -10.80
C THR A 302 12.29 8.57 -9.79
N GLU A 303 11.25 9.39 -9.89
CA GLU A 303 10.95 10.45 -8.90
C GLU A 303 10.53 9.84 -7.57
N ALA A 304 9.64 8.85 -7.59
CA ALA A 304 9.23 8.14 -6.38
C ALA A 304 10.42 7.52 -5.63
N LEU A 305 11.33 6.90 -6.38
CA LEU A 305 12.56 6.31 -5.83
C LEU A 305 13.51 7.37 -5.28
N ARG A 306 13.69 8.49 -5.99
CA ARG A 306 14.56 9.60 -5.55
C ARG A 306 14.06 10.22 -4.26
N ASP A 307 12.77 10.52 -4.16
CA ASP A 307 12.16 11.14 -2.99
C ASP A 307 12.17 10.20 -1.78
N ALA A 308 11.96 8.89 -2.00
CA ALA A 308 12.11 7.89 -0.94
C ALA A 308 13.57 7.80 -0.43
N ILE A 309 14.55 7.78 -1.35
CA ILE A 309 15.97 7.71 -1.01
C ILE A 309 16.40 8.95 -0.23
N SER A 310 16.06 10.16 -0.72
CA SER A 310 16.35 11.41 -0.02
C SER A 310 15.77 11.39 1.39
N TRP A 311 14.49 11.04 1.50
CA TRP A 311 13.83 11.01 2.79
C TRP A 311 14.47 10.00 3.76
N PHE A 312 14.82 8.79 3.33
CA PHE A 312 15.50 7.80 4.17
C PHE A 312 16.87 8.29 4.64
N GLN A 313 17.62 8.99 3.78
CA GLN A 313 18.93 9.56 4.14
C GLN A 313 18.80 10.71 5.15
N ASP A 314 17.90 11.65 4.88
CA ASP A 314 17.66 12.82 5.73
C ASP A 314 17.15 12.45 7.13
N ASN A 315 16.50 11.29 7.24
CA ASN A 315 15.98 10.77 8.50
C ASN A 315 16.87 9.68 9.14
N GLY A 316 18.11 9.51 8.65
CA GLY A 316 19.13 8.68 9.28
C GLY A 316 18.94 7.16 9.15
N TYR A 317 18.12 6.69 8.20
CA TYR A 317 17.90 5.25 8.00
C TYR A 317 19.08 4.52 7.36
N CYS A 318 19.97 5.23 6.67
CA CYS A 318 21.17 4.67 6.05
C CYS A 318 22.35 5.63 6.25
N SER A 319 23.11 5.43 7.31
CA SER A 319 24.31 6.23 7.61
C SER A 319 25.41 5.92 6.59
N GLY A 320 25.97 6.95 5.94
CA GLY A 320 27.16 6.83 5.08
C GLY A 320 26.93 6.79 3.58
N VAL A 321 25.71 7.01 3.09
CA VAL A 321 25.42 7.11 1.64
C VAL A 321 25.04 8.54 1.28
N SER A 322 25.82 9.19 0.41
CA SER A 322 25.53 10.53 -0.13
C SER A 322 24.88 10.45 -1.51
N ILE A 323 23.89 11.29 -1.78
CA ILE A 323 23.34 11.46 -3.13
C ILE A 323 24.37 12.22 -3.97
N ARG A 324 24.73 11.69 -5.15
CA ARG A 324 25.39 12.51 -6.16
C ARG A 324 24.38 13.53 -6.69
N SER A 325 24.68 14.82 -6.54
CA SER A 325 23.96 15.87 -7.25
C SER A 325 24.12 15.61 -8.75
N LEU A 326 23.07 15.09 -9.38
CA LEU A 326 22.94 15.12 -10.84
C LEU A 326 22.61 16.57 -11.20
N GLN A 327 23.63 17.32 -11.58
CA GLN A 327 23.49 18.58 -12.34
C GLN A 327 23.07 18.29 -13.75
#